data_453d879e039224053600bb2adb516b92
#
_entry.id   453d879e039224053600bb2adb516b92
#
_cell.length_a   1.000
_cell.length_b   1.000
_cell.length_c   1.000
_cell.angle_alpha   90.00
_cell.angle_beta   90.00
_cell.angle_gamma   90.00
#
_symmetry.space_group_name_H-M   'P 1'
#
loop_
_entity.id
_entity.type
_entity.pdbx_description
1 polymer ?
#
loop_
_entity_poly.entity_id
_entity_poly.type
_entity_poly.pdbx_seq_one_letter_code
_entity_poly.pdbx_strand_id
1 'polypeptide(L)'
;MRPTPEGSSPPAFLKRCGAVFYGGRFLYTGKNAAERKGAAAVDIKALAQTYEAYIVDRRRYYHANPELSGQEEQTRRQIRKDLEAMGITEITELRDCFGMTAMLRGGRPGRTVALRADIDALPVREASGLPFASTNGCMHAYGHDSHIAMLLGAARILQDVRAELAGNVKLIFQPAEEIAAGAGWMLREHAMKGVDALYGAHIWGTLDAPLVDVSPGNRMACSHRFTIRVEGRSAHGSAPHLGLDPIMVACTIATSLQQCVSRMNDPLNPLVLTIASIHGGSCWNVIPGEAVMEGTVRTFLKGDQVEHQMRRIVTSTAEAFGTAAQLEYEYKTPPVINEDPQLNRIARGAVVKLYGEEAVGCLPPLMSSEDFSILGTQVPSAFAFVGGRNREKGIVYTNHHEAYTVDEDVLQRGAAVMAQFAADYLAETAL
;
A
#
# COMPACT_ATOMS: atom_id res chain seq x y z
N MET A 1 -49.31 -7.59 13.22
CA MET A 1 -48.63 -8.88 13.08
C MET A 1 -48.99 -9.46 11.72
N ARG A 2 -48.06 -9.48 10.80
CA ARG A 2 -48.10 -10.26 9.54
C ARG A 2 -46.78 -11.03 9.45
N PRO A 3 -46.74 -12.29 9.01
CA PRO A 3 -45.57 -13.13 9.02
C PRO A 3 -44.63 -12.78 7.87
N THR A 4 -43.32 -12.89 8.13
CA THR A 4 -42.23 -12.78 7.17
C THR A 4 -42.17 -14.02 6.25
N PRO A 5 -41.86 -13.89 4.95
CA PRO A 5 -41.65 -15.06 4.10
C PRO A 5 -40.24 -15.63 4.32
N GLU A 6 -40.20 -16.89 4.65
CA GLU A 6 -38.98 -17.74 4.60
C GLU A 6 -38.59 -18.06 3.16
N GLY A 7 -37.30 -18.12 2.90
CA GLY A 7 -36.71 -18.97 1.90
C GLY A 7 -36.41 -18.37 0.53
N SER A 8 -35.27 -17.72 0.40
CA SER A 8 -34.57 -17.65 -0.88
C SER A 8 -33.22 -18.37 -0.77
N SER A 9 -33.06 -19.43 -1.56
CA SER A 9 -31.80 -20.16 -1.67
C SER A 9 -30.70 -19.25 -2.28
N PRO A 10 -29.45 -19.32 -1.77
CA PRO A 10 -28.37 -18.50 -2.29
C PRO A 10 -27.99 -18.91 -3.72
N PRO A 11 -27.50 -17.99 -4.56
CA PRO A 11 -27.14 -18.26 -5.94
C PRO A 11 -26.00 -19.28 -6.05
N ALA A 12 -26.03 -20.08 -7.11
CA ALA A 12 -25.15 -21.23 -7.37
C ALA A 12 -23.63 -20.92 -7.36
N PHE A 13 -23.25 -19.67 -7.47
CA PHE A 13 -21.85 -19.21 -7.43
C PHE A 13 -21.18 -19.42 -6.06
N LEU A 14 -21.91 -19.29 -4.95
CA LEU A 14 -21.38 -19.40 -3.58
C LEU A 14 -21.05 -20.84 -3.14
N LYS A 15 -21.55 -21.86 -3.86
CA LYS A 15 -21.28 -23.27 -3.51
C LYS A 15 -19.89 -23.78 -3.94
N ARG A 16 -19.17 -23.02 -4.76
CA ARG A 16 -17.83 -23.45 -5.26
C ARG A 16 -16.66 -23.01 -4.36
N CYS A 17 -16.84 -22.07 -3.47
CA CYS A 17 -15.73 -21.49 -2.67
C CYS A 17 -15.66 -21.98 -1.23
N GLY A 18 -16.53 -22.86 -0.77
CA GLY A 18 -16.49 -23.41 0.62
C GLY A 18 -16.68 -22.35 1.73
N ALA A 19 -17.20 -21.16 1.40
CA ALA A 19 -17.47 -20.09 2.36
C ALA A 19 -18.97 -19.92 2.58
N VAL A 20 -19.40 -19.90 3.82
CA VAL A 20 -20.79 -19.63 4.22
C VAL A 20 -20.82 -18.30 4.98
N PHE A 21 -21.68 -17.39 4.52
CA PHE A 21 -21.89 -16.10 5.16
C PHE A 21 -22.94 -16.25 6.27
N TYR A 22 -22.58 -16.02 7.52
CA TYR A 22 -23.52 -16.01 8.64
C TYR A 22 -23.14 -14.90 9.63
N GLY A 23 -24.10 -14.02 9.93
CA GLY A 23 -23.94 -12.99 10.98
C GLY A 23 -22.79 -12.01 10.76
N GLY A 24 -22.47 -11.61 9.51
CA GLY A 24 -21.41 -10.65 9.21
C GLY A 24 -19.99 -11.21 9.21
N ARG A 25 -19.81 -12.54 9.24
CA ARG A 25 -18.51 -13.22 9.20
C ARG A 25 -18.47 -14.29 8.11
N PHE A 26 -17.30 -14.42 7.46
CA PHE A 26 -17.00 -15.54 6.56
C PHE A 26 -16.44 -16.71 7.35
N LEU A 27 -17.05 -17.89 7.21
CA LEU A 27 -16.54 -19.15 7.79
C LEU A 27 -16.01 -20.01 6.65
N TYR A 28 -14.72 -20.36 6.71
CA TYR A 28 -14.08 -21.31 5.81
C TYR A 28 -14.14 -22.73 6.42
N THR A 29 -14.72 -23.69 5.73
CA THR A 29 -14.67 -25.11 6.11
C THR A 29 -13.64 -25.80 5.23
N GLY A 30 -12.38 -25.89 5.66
CA GLY A 30 -11.32 -26.65 5.04
C GLY A 30 -10.98 -27.89 5.85
N LYS A 31 -10.90 -29.05 5.21
CA LYS A 31 -10.43 -30.31 5.82
C LYS A 31 -8.93 -30.22 6.11
N ASN A 32 -8.54 -30.61 7.32
CA ASN A 32 -7.16 -30.68 7.80
C ASN A 32 -6.28 -31.52 6.85
N ALA A 33 -5.14 -30.94 6.44
CA ALA A 33 -4.06 -31.68 5.79
C ALA A 33 -3.35 -32.54 6.82
N ALA A 34 -3.23 -33.83 6.50
CA ALA A 34 -2.64 -34.84 7.37
C ALA A 34 -1.18 -34.53 7.69
N GLU A 35 -0.82 -34.82 8.95
CA GLU A 35 0.49 -34.76 9.54
C GLU A 35 1.59 -35.45 8.70
N ARG A 36 2.59 -34.68 8.24
CA ARG A 36 3.90 -35.22 7.88
C ARG A 36 4.80 -35.15 9.13
N LYS A 37 5.02 -36.29 9.77
CA LYS A 37 6.05 -36.46 10.81
C LYS A 37 7.44 -36.41 10.16
N GLY A 38 8.31 -35.50 10.65
CA GLY A 38 9.75 -35.53 10.38
C GLY A 38 10.43 -34.17 10.42
N ALA A 39 11.16 -33.91 11.47
CA ALA A 39 11.92 -32.74 11.95
C ALA A 39 11.09 -31.84 12.88
N ALA A 40 11.64 -31.43 14.01
CA ALA A 40 11.00 -30.46 14.90
C ALA A 40 10.73 -29.20 14.09
N ALA A 41 9.45 -28.88 13.90
CA ALA A 41 9.06 -27.67 13.16
C ALA A 41 9.71 -26.48 13.85
N VAL A 42 10.49 -25.69 13.09
CA VAL A 42 11.12 -24.47 13.62
C VAL A 42 10.03 -23.57 14.18
N ASP A 43 10.20 -23.14 15.42
CA ASP A 43 9.26 -22.24 16.09
C ASP A 43 9.60 -20.78 15.74
N ILE A 44 9.05 -20.31 14.60
CA ILE A 44 9.22 -18.93 14.14
C ILE A 44 8.72 -17.91 15.18
N LYS A 45 7.68 -18.25 15.96
CA LYS A 45 7.17 -17.40 17.03
C LYS A 45 8.21 -17.23 18.16
N ALA A 46 8.82 -18.31 18.58
CA ALA A 46 9.87 -18.27 19.61
C ALA A 46 11.09 -17.48 19.12
N LEU A 47 11.50 -17.65 17.86
CA LEU A 47 12.58 -16.85 17.27
C LEU A 47 12.22 -15.36 17.23
N ALA A 48 10.99 -14.99 16.84
CA ALA A 48 10.55 -13.60 16.83
C ALA A 48 10.61 -12.97 18.23
N GLN A 49 10.18 -13.71 19.26
CA GLN A 49 10.31 -13.28 20.67
C GLN A 49 11.78 -13.09 21.09
N THR A 50 12.66 -13.98 20.64
CA THR A 50 14.12 -13.85 20.90
C THR A 50 14.69 -12.57 20.29
N TYR A 51 14.17 -12.14 19.14
CA TYR A 51 14.64 -10.95 18.43
C TYR A 51 13.83 -9.68 18.70
N GLU A 52 12.86 -9.70 19.61
CA GLU A 52 12.00 -8.54 19.93
C GLU A 52 12.83 -7.29 20.28
N ALA A 53 13.80 -7.42 21.19
CA ALA A 53 14.64 -6.29 21.59
C ALA A 53 15.44 -5.71 20.41
N TYR A 54 15.93 -6.57 19.49
CA TYR A 54 16.59 -6.13 18.26
C TYR A 54 15.64 -5.38 17.33
N ILE A 55 14.43 -5.88 17.12
CA ILE A 55 13.44 -5.29 16.23
C ILE A 55 13.03 -3.90 16.74
N VAL A 56 12.77 -3.79 18.05
CA VAL A 56 12.43 -2.49 18.70
C VAL A 56 13.60 -1.51 18.61
N ASP A 57 14.84 -1.97 18.86
CA ASP A 57 16.03 -1.13 18.76
C ASP A 57 16.22 -0.60 17.32
N ARG A 58 16.04 -1.45 16.30
CA ARG A 58 16.12 -1.01 14.91
C ARG A 58 15.03 -0.02 14.55
N ARG A 59 13.79 -0.25 14.96
CA ARG A 59 12.69 0.72 14.76
C ARG A 59 13.05 2.08 15.35
N ARG A 60 13.51 2.13 16.58
CA ARG A 60 13.88 3.39 17.26
C ARG A 60 15.06 4.09 16.58
N TYR A 61 16.04 3.32 16.10
CA TYR A 61 17.14 3.87 15.33
C TYR A 61 16.67 4.58 14.05
N TYR A 62 15.85 3.89 13.23
CA TYR A 62 15.34 4.48 11.98
C TYR A 62 14.40 5.64 12.27
N HIS A 63 13.57 5.55 13.30
CA HIS A 63 12.68 6.63 13.71
C HIS A 63 13.45 7.91 14.09
N ALA A 64 14.57 7.78 14.78
CA ALA A 64 15.41 8.91 15.17
C ALA A 64 16.21 9.52 14.01
N ASN A 65 16.37 8.79 12.89
CA ASN A 65 17.20 9.17 11.75
C ASN A 65 16.44 9.11 10.41
N PRO A 66 15.27 9.76 10.28
CA PRO A 66 14.46 9.70 9.08
C PRO A 66 15.10 10.51 7.94
N GLU A 67 14.96 10.00 6.71
CA GLU A 67 15.37 10.69 5.48
C GLU A 67 14.20 10.78 4.52
N LEU A 68 14.09 11.90 3.79
CA LEU A 68 13.01 12.13 2.83
C LEU A 68 13.13 11.23 1.60
N SER A 69 11.99 11.06 0.90
CA SER A 69 11.92 10.39 -0.39
C SER A 69 13.01 10.85 -1.36
N GLY A 70 13.80 9.91 -1.88
CA GLY A 70 14.92 10.17 -2.79
C GLY A 70 16.19 10.69 -2.09
N GLN A 71 16.27 10.66 -0.77
CA GLN A 71 17.43 11.09 0.03
C GLN A 71 17.87 10.04 1.07
N GLU A 72 17.43 8.79 0.95
CA GLU A 72 17.56 7.71 1.94
C GLU A 72 18.96 7.07 1.97
N GLU A 73 20.01 7.87 1.79
CA GLU A 73 21.38 7.36 1.66
C GLU A 73 21.90 6.72 2.96
N GLN A 74 21.70 7.37 4.12
CA GLN A 74 22.17 6.85 5.40
C GLN A 74 21.31 5.67 5.86
N THR A 75 20.01 5.74 5.60
CA THR A 75 19.06 4.64 5.84
C THR A 75 19.52 3.38 5.08
N ARG A 76 19.79 3.48 3.77
CA ARG A 76 20.33 2.37 2.97
C ARG A 76 21.66 1.84 3.52
N ARG A 77 22.59 2.72 3.87
CA ARG A 77 23.89 2.32 4.45
C ARG A 77 23.73 1.57 5.76
N GLN A 78 22.79 1.98 6.60
CA GLN A 78 22.56 1.30 7.87
C GLN A 78 21.87 -0.05 7.66
N ILE A 79 20.88 -0.15 6.78
CA ILE A 79 20.23 -1.42 6.42
C ILE A 79 21.28 -2.42 5.91
N ARG A 80 22.20 -1.98 5.05
CA ARG A 80 23.31 -2.80 4.57
C ARG A 80 24.14 -3.37 5.74
N LYS A 81 24.53 -2.53 6.68
CA LYS A 81 25.30 -2.96 7.86
C LYS A 81 24.53 -3.98 8.71
N ASP A 82 23.22 -3.74 8.89
CA ASP A 82 22.37 -4.65 9.65
C ASP A 82 22.27 -6.03 8.99
N LEU A 83 22.14 -6.08 7.64
CA LEU A 83 22.12 -7.34 6.88
C LEU A 83 23.49 -8.05 6.90
N GLU A 84 24.58 -7.32 6.72
CA GLU A 84 25.94 -7.88 6.79
C GLU A 84 26.24 -8.49 8.17
N ALA A 85 25.77 -7.82 9.24
CA ALA A 85 25.89 -8.33 10.61
C ALA A 85 25.09 -9.62 10.86
N MET A 86 24.07 -9.91 10.06
CA MET A 86 23.32 -11.18 10.07
C MET A 86 23.97 -12.25 9.16
N GLY A 87 25.04 -11.92 8.44
CA GLY A 87 25.67 -12.80 7.45
C GLY A 87 24.93 -12.87 6.11
N ILE A 88 24.02 -11.92 5.83
CA ILE A 88 23.37 -11.75 4.53
C ILE A 88 24.24 -10.80 3.69
N THR A 89 25.02 -11.36 2.76
CA THR A 89 26.05 -10.62 2.01
C THR A 89 25.77 -10.49 0.51
N GLU A 90 24.79 -11.23 -0.02
CA GLU A 90 24.34 -11.07 -1.42
C GLU A 90 23.41 -9.86 -1.53
N ILE A 91 23.99 -8.66 -1.47
CA ILE A 91 23.30 -7.37 -1.44
C ILE A 91 23.54 -6.65 -2.75
N THR A 92 22.48 -6.09 -3.34
CA THR A 92 22.52 -5.25 -4.53
C THR A 92 21.96 -3.87 -4.19
N GLU A 93 22.82 -2.86 -4.18
CA GLU A 93 22.40 -1.46 -4.13
C GLU A 93 22.06 -0.99 -5.55
N LEU A 94 20.92 -0.30 -5.68
CA LEU A 94 20.50 0.26 -6.96
C LEU A 94 21.26 1.56 -7.24
N ARG A 95 21.44 1.88 -8.53
CA ARG A 95 22.32 2.98 -8.98
C ARG A 95 21.59 4.31 -9.05
N ASP A 96 20.36 4.28 -9.56
CA ASP A 96 19.57 5.46 -9.86
C ASP A 96 18.65 5.88 -8.71
N CYS A 97 18.66 5.13 -7.60
CA CYS A 97 17.91 5.42 -6.38
C CYS A 97 18.58 4.80 -5.16
N PHE A 98 18.10 5.16 -3.96
CA PHE A 98 18.59 4.58 -2.72
C PHE A 98 17.94 3.24 -2.35
N GLY A 99 17.28 2.60 -3.31
CA GLY A 99 16.76 1.25 -3.17
C GLY A 99 17.84 0.18 -3.04
N MET A 100 17.48 -0.92 -2.40
CA MET A 100 18.38 -2.04 -2.19
C MET A 100 17.63 -3.36 -2.18
N THR A 101 18.25 -4.42 -2.69
CA THR A 101 17.76 -5.80 -2.52
C THR A 101 18.83 -6.66 -1.88
N ALA A 102 18.39 -7.68 -1.11
CA ALA A 102 19.28 -8.70 -0.60
C ALA A 102 18.68 -10.09 -0.82
N MET A 103 19.54 -11.08 -1.04
CA MET A 103 19.12 -12.46 -1.30
C MET A 103 19.54 -13.37 -0.14
N LEU A 104 18.56 -14.00 0.46
CA LEU A 104 18.76 -15.09 1.41
C LEU A 104 18.55 -16.42 0.66
N ARG A 105 19.62 -17.18 0.46
CA ARG A 105 19.59 -18.49 -0.19
C ARG A 105 19.18 -19.56 0.78
N GLY A 106 18.11 -20.29 0.47
CA GLY A 106 17.71 -21.44 1.26
C GLY A 106 18.61 -22.68 1.05
N GLY A 107 18.39 -23.69 1.87
CA GLY A 107 19.19 -24.92 1.85
C GLY A 107 18.88 -25.86 0.68
N ARG A 108 17.78 -25.64 -0.04
CA ARG A 108 17.35 -26.45 -1.17
C ARG A 108 16.91 -25.57 -2.33
N PRO A 109 17.06 -26.01 -3.61
CA PRO A 109 16.52 -25.29 -4.74
C PRO A 109 15.00 -25.14 -4.65
N GLY A 110 14.48 -24.07 -5.20
CA GLY A 110 13.05 -23.78 -5.24
C GLY A 110 12.77 -22.37 -5.78
N ARG A 111 11.56 -21.91 -5.56
CA ARG A 111 11.08 -20.58 -5.96
C ARG A 111 11.71 -19.47 -5.13
N THR A 112 11.52 -18.23 -5.55
CA THR A 112 11.94 -17.04 -4.83
C THR A 112 10.73 -16.21 -4.44
N VAL A 113 10.54 -16.01 -3.14
CA VAL A 113 9.54 -15.08 -2.61
C VAL A 113 10.22 -13.77 -2.20
N ALA A 114 9.61 -12.63 -2.54
CA ALA A 114 10.08 -11.34 -2.10
C ALA A 114 9.28 -10.83 -0.89
N LEU A 115 9.99 -10.23 0.06
CA LEU A 115 9.43 -9.47 1.18
C LEU A 115 9.85 -8.01 1.01
N ARG A 116 8.90 -7.06 1.12
CA ARG A 116 9.15 -5.63 0.88
C ARG A 116 8.92 -4.80 2.13
N ALA A 117 9.80 -3.84 2.33
CA ALA A 117 9.60 -2.66 3.19
C ALA A 117 9.98 -1.39 2.43
N ASP A 118 9.18 -0.33 2.59
CA ASP A 118 9.54 1.03 2.24
C ASP A 118 10.46 1.63 3.30
N ILE A 119 11.23 2.68 2.94
CA ILE A 119 12.30 3.19 3.81
C ILE A 119 12.36 4.71 3.95
N ASP A 120 11.52 5.45 3.24
CA ASP A 120 11.50 6.91 3.25
C ASP A 120 10.63 7.50 4.37
N ALA A 121 10.75 8.80 4.58
CA ALA A 121 10.05 9.57 5.59
C ALA A 121 9.43 10.85 5.01
N LEU A 122 8.60 11.49 5.80
CA LEU A 122 7.83 12.70 5.45
C LEU A 122 8.47 13.97 6.00
N PRO A 123 8.28 15.14 5.33
CA PRO A 123 8.68 16.46 5.84
C PRO A 123 7.71 16.95 6.93
N VAL A 124 7.54 16.15 7.98
CA VAL A 124 6.69 16.42 9.14
C VAL A 124 7.58 16.68 10.33
N ARG A 125 7.38 17.81 11.02
CA ARG A 125 8.07 18.08 12.28
C ARG A 125 7.42 17.27 13.39
N GLU A 126 8.19 16.38 13.97
CA GLU A 126 7.68 15.46 14.99
C GLU A 126 7.32 16.20 16.29
N ALA A 127 6.16 15.80 16.86
CA ALA A 127 5.63 16.26 18.14
C ALA A 127 5.16 15.10 19.04
N SER A 128 5.72 13.88 18.83
CA SER A 128 5.33 12.68 19.58
C SER A 128 5.73 12.68 21.04
N GLY A 129 6.80 13.43 21.39
CA GLY A 129 7.38 13.43 22.74
C GLY A 129 8.16 12.16 23.08
N LEU A 130 8.42 11.28 22.11
CA LEU A 130 9.21 10.08 22.31
C LEU A 130 10.68 10.39 22.64
N PRO A 131 11.36 9.59 23.49
CA PRO A 131 12.76 9.81 23.84
C PRO A 131 13.72 9.64 22.65
N PHE A 132 13.25 9.02 21.56
CA PHE A 132 13.95 8.82 20.30
C PHE A 132 13.29 9.56 19.15
N ALA A 133 12.52 10.63 19.46
CA ALA A 133 11.90 11.46 18.43
C ALA A 133 12.95 12.08 17.51
N SER A 134 12.59 12.20 16.24
CA SER A 134 13.42 12.86 15.23
C SER A 134 13.62 14.35 15.54
N THR A 135 14.81 14.85 15.25
CA THR A 135 15.17 16.28 15.44
C THR A 135 15.57 16.98 14.15
N ASN A 136 15.55 16.29 13.00
CA ASN A 136 16.02 16.81 11.71
C ASN A 136 14.93 17.47 10.84
N GLY A 137 13.70 17.58 11.36
CA GLY A 137 12.56 18.17 10.64
C GLY A 137 11.80 17.19 9.74
N CYS A 138 12.20 15.93 9.72
CA CYS A 138 11.51 14.84 9.05
C CYS A 138 10.97 13.84 10.08
N MET A 139 10.01 13.01 9.71
CA MET A 139 9.43 12.01 10.59
C MET A 139 8.94 10.81 9.80
N HIS A 140 9.15 9.60 10.32
CA HIS A 140 8.45 8.41 9.86
C HIS A 140 6.98 8.40 10.34
N ALA A 141 6.22 9.44 9.89
CA ALA A 141 4.83 9.63 10.30
C ALA A 141 3.86 8.63 9.66
N TYR A 142 4.36 7.75 8.78
CA TYR A 142 3.57 6.67 8.16
C TYR A 142 3.99 5.27 8.64
N GLY A 143 5.10 5.18 9.40
CA GLY A 143 5.53 3.93 10.05
C GLY A 143 6.55 3.11 9.27
N HIS A 144 7.23 3.68 8.27
CA HIS A 144 8.23 2.97 7.47
C HIS A 144 9.45 2.52 8.30
N ASP A 145 9.78 3.21 9.38
CA ASP A 145 10.72 2.76 10.42
C ASP A 145 10.35 1.37 10.97
N SER A 146 9.06 1.15 11.20
CA SER A 146 8.51 -0.14 11.65
C SER A 146 8.57 -1.19 10.56
N HIS A 147 8.34 -0.82 9.29
CA HIS A 147 8.44 -1.74 8.16
C HIS A 147 9.88 -2.22 7.97
N ILE A 148 10.87 -1.32 8.03
CA ILE A 148 12.30 -1.67 8.01
C ILE A 148 12.61 -2.64 9.15
N ALA A 149 12.20 -2.31 10.37
CA ALA A 149 12.48 -3.14 11.55
C ALA A 149 11.83 -4.53 11.47
N MET A 150 10.57 -4.61 11.01
CA MET A 150 9.89 -5.89 10.80
C MET A 150 10.56 -6.72 9.72
N LEU A 151 10.99 -6.12 8.60
CA LEU A 151 11.68 -6.85 7.53
C LEU A 151 13.08 -7.33 7.97
N LEU A 152 13.84 -6.52 8.73
CA LEU A 152 15.11 -6.94 9.32
C LEU A 152 14.92 -8.05 10.35
N GLY A 153 13.87 -7.98 11.17
CA GLY A 153 13.48 -9.05 12.08
C GLY A 153 13.14 -10.35 11.35
N ALA A 154 12.34 -10.27 10.30
CA ALA A 154 12.01 -11.40 9.44
C ALA A 154 13.26 -12.00 8.77
N ALA A 155 14.17 -11.14 8.28
CA ALA A 155 15.44 -11.57 7.70
C ALA A 155 16.30 -12.37 8.69
N ARG A 156 16.36 -11.92 9.95
CA ARG A 156 17.10 -12.61 11.01
C ARG A 156 16.51 -13.97 11.35
N ILE A 157 15.18 -14.03 11.51
CA ILE A 157 14.44 -15.29 11.72
C ILE A 157 14.69 -16.26 10.55
N LEU A 158 14.56 -15.79 9.31
CA LEU A 158 14.74 -16.60 8.11
C LEU A 158 16.19 -17.05 7.93
N GLN A 159 17.17 -16.26 8.35
CA GLN A 159 18.59 -16.63 8.33
C GLN A 159 18.88 -17.81 9.26
N ASP A 160 18.25 -17.86 10.44
CA ASP A 160 18.41 -18.97 11.37
C ASP A 160 17.84 -20.28 10.81
N VAL A 161 16.74 -20.19 10.06
CA VAL A 161 16.03 -21.35 9.50
C VAL A 161 16.38 -21.64 8.04
N ARG A 162 17.34 -20.91 7.46
CA ARG A 162 17.63 -20.93 6.01
C ARG A 162 17.91 -22.33 5.45
N ALA A 163 18.54 -23.21 6.26
CA ALA A 163 18.86 -24.57 5.82
C ALA A 163 17.62 -25.42 5.52
N GLU A 164 16.47 -25.07 6.08
CA GLU A 164 15.19 -25.77 5.93
C GLU A 164 14.37 -25.23 4.77
N LEU A 165 14.68 -24.01 4.28
CA LEU A 165 13.91 -23.37 3.20
C LEU A 165 14.16 -24.06 1.86
N ALA A 166 13.07 -24.36 1.14
CA ALA A 166 13.10 -24.90 -0.21
C ALA A 166 12.90 -23.77 -1.23
N GLY A 167 13.95 -22.98 -1.47
CA GLY A 167 13.93 -21.80 -2.32
C GLY A 167 14.64 -20.62 -1.68
N ASN A 168 14.39 -19.42 -2.18
CA ASN A 168 15.08 -18.21 -1.75
C ASN A 168 14.11 -17.15 -1.24
N VAL A 169 14.61 -16.27 -0.37
CA VAL A 169 13.87 -15.06 0.03
C VAL A 169 14.63 -13.84 -0.44
N LYS A 170 13.98 -12.99 -1.22
CA LYS A 170 14.51 -11.70 -1.66
C LYS A 170 13.95 -10.61 -0.77
N LEU A 171 14.82 -9.90 -0.08
CA LEU A 171 14.47 -8.74 0.73
C LEU A 171 14.52 -7.50 -0.15
N ILE A 172 13.48 -6.69 -0.16
CA ILE A 172 13.37 -5.46 -0.97
C ILE A 172 13.19 -4.29 0.00
N PHE A 173 14.16 -3.38 0.01
CA PHE A 173 14.10 -2.12 0.74
C PHE A 173 13.87 -1.01 -0.28
N GLN A 174 12.66 -0.48 -0.30
CA GLN A 174 12.17 0.41 -1.33
C GLN A 174 12.19 1.87 -0.87
N PRO A 175 12.86 2.80 -1.59
CA PRO A 175 12.84 4.24 -1.31
C PRO A 175 11.58 4.88 -1.87
N ALA A 176 11.32 6.14 -1.52
CA ALA A 176 10.43 7.08 -2.21
C ALA A 176 8.99 6.57 -2.45
N GLU A 177 8.41 5.87 -1.46
CA GLU A 177 7.00 5.45 -1.50
C GLU A 177 6.06 6.65 -1.45
N GLU A 178 6.33 7.63 -0.57
CA GLU A 178 5.49 8.79 -0.27
C GLU A 178 5.28 9.74 -1.47
N ILE A 179 6.14 9.64 -2.49
CA ILE A 179 5.99 10.35 -3.75
C ILE A 179 5.58 9.44 -4.92
N ALA A 180 5.24 8.17 -4.62
CA ALA A 180 4.83 7.15 -5.58
C ALA A 180 5.83 6.97 -6.75
N ALA A 181 7.13 6.95 -6.46
CA ALA A 181 8.18 6.89 -7.46
C ALA A 181 9.13 5.69 -7.28
N GLY A 182 9.39 5.29 -6.04
CA GLY A 182 10.43 4.34 -5.70
C GLY A 182 10.25 2.96 -6.30
N ALA A 183 9.04 2.41 -6.27
CA ALA A 183 8.75 1.13 -6.89
C ALA A 183 9.05 1.16 -8.41
N GLY A 184 8.69 2.24 -9.09
CA GLY A 184 8.99 2.44 -10.51
C GLY A 184 10.50 2.54 -10.78
N TRP A 185 11.26 3.21 -9.90
CA TRP A 185 12.72 3.26 -10.00
C TRP A 185 13.34 1.87 -9.85
N MET A 186 12.89 1.11 -8.84
CA MET A 186 13.36 -0.24 -8.60
C MET A 186 13.05 -1.21 -9.75
N LEU A 187 11.89 -1.09 -10.39
CA LEU A 187 11.57 -1.91 -11.57
C LEU A 187 12.50 -1.64 -12.75
N ARG A 188 12.87 -0.37 -13.01
CA ARG A 188 13.81 -0.03 -14.09
C ARG A 188 15.16 -0.70 -13.89
N GLU A 189 15.58 -0.91 -12.65
CA GLU A 189 16.81 -1.61 -12.29
C GLU A 189 16.61 -3.11 -11.99
N HIS A 190 15.50 -3.69 -12.46
CA HIS A 190 15.22 -5.12 -12.40
C HIS A 190 15.17 -5.71 -10.97
N ALA A 191 14.77 -4.93 -9.97
CA ALA A 191 14.69 -5.41 -8.59
C ALA A 191 13.80 -6.66 -8.42
N MET A 192 12.79 -6.82 -9.28
CA MET A 192 11.89 -7.99 -9.27
C MET A 192 12.38 -9.18 -10.11
N LYS A 193 13.58 -9.11 -10.70
CA LYS A 193 14.10 -10.22 -11.52
C LYS A 193 14.24 -11.50 -10.69
N GLY A 194 13.61 -12.58 -11.18
CA GLY A 194 13.67 -13.91 -10.57
C GLY A 194 12.80 -14.06 -9.32
N VAL A 195 11.86 -13.16 -9.08
CA VAL A 195 10.85 -13.27 -8.02
C VAL A 195 9.61 -13.97 -8.57
N ASP A 196 9.04 -14.91 -7.80
CA ASP A 196 7.83 -15.68 -8.15
C ASP A 196 6.58 -15.19 -7.41
N ALA A 197 6.75 -14.59 -6.22
CA ALA A 197 5.67 -13.99 -5.44
C ALA A 197 6.20 -12.85 -4.57
N LEU A 198 5.33 -11.90 -4.23
CA LEU A 198 5.66 -10.72 -3.43
C LEU A 198 4.74 -10.61 -2.22
N TYR A 199 5.32 -10.28 -1.05
CA TYR A 199 4.56 -9.93 0.15
C TYR A 199 5.04 -8.60 0.71
N GLY A 200 4.09 -7.73 1.06
CA GLY A 200 4.31 -6.50 1.79
C GLY A 200 3.40 -6.39 3.00
N ALA A 201 3.80 -5.59 3.97
CA ALA A 201 2.96 -5.27 5.12
C ALA A 201 3.12 -3.80 5.49
N HIS A 202 2.02 -3.17 5.88
CA HIS A 202 1.99 -1.79 6.36
C HIS A 202 1.46 -1.73 7.80
N ILE A 203 2.15 -1.04 8.68
CA ILE A 203 1.63 -0.79 10.03
C ILE A 203 0.55 0.30 9.97
N TRP A 204 -0.59 0.05 10.62
CA TRP A 204 -1.77 0.89 10.42
C TRP A 204 -2.32 1.45 11.71
N GLY A 205 -2.34 2.79 11.82
CA GLY A 205 -2.73 3.51 13.04
C GLY A 205 -4.23 3.47 13.39
N THR A 206 -5.09 2.91 12.54
CA THR A 206 -6.51 2.71 12.87
C THR A 206 -6.89 1.26 13.12
N LEU A 207 -5.97 0.32 12.89
CA LEU A 207 -6.12 -1.09 13.27
C LEU A 207 -5.53 -1.30 14.67
N ASP A 208 -6.28 -1.96 15.54
CA ASP A 208 -5.81 -2.22 16.91
C ASP A 208 -4.69 -3.29 16.93
N ALA A 209 -3.64 -3.02 17.67
CA ALA A 209 -2.66 -4.01 18.04
C ALA A 209 -3.33 -5.06 18.97
N PRO A 210 -3.00 -6.33 18.84
CA PRO A 210 -1.98 -6.93 18.00
C PRO A 210 -2.53 -7.60 16.73
N LEU A 211 -3.59 -7.08 16.12
CA LEU A 211 -4.25 -7.68 14.96
C LEU A 211 -3.40 -7.54 13.68
N VAL A 212 -3.51 -8.55 12.82
CA VAL A 212 -2.92 -8.53 11.47
C VAL A 212 -4.03 -8.82 10.46
N ASP A 213 -4.28 -7.88 9.56
CA ASP A 213 -5.29 -8.03 8.51
C ASP A 213 -4.63 -8.47 7.20
N VAL A 214 -5.06 -9.59 6.71
CA VAL A 214 -4.65 -10.21 5.44
C VAL A 214 -5.86 -10.51 4.56
N SER A 215 -6.90 -9.69 4.65
CA SER A 215 -8.16 -9.87 3.93
C SER A 215 -7.94 -9.92 2.42
N PRO A 216 -8.64 -10.80 1.70
CA PRO A 216 -8.64 -10.84 0.23
C PRO A 216 -9.38 -9.64 -0.36
N GLY A 217 -9.14 -9.38 -1.66
CA GLY A 217 -9.79 -8.32 -2.42
C GLY A 217 -9.14 -6.95 -2.26
N ASN A 218 -9.92 -5.91 -2.41
CA ASN A 218 -9.45 -4.51 -2.41
C ASN A 218 -8.79 -4.13 -1.09
N ARG A 219 -7.57 -3.57 -1.15
CA ARG A 219 -6.82 -3.12 0.03
C ARG A 219 -6.62 -1.61 0.02
N MET A 220 -5.91 -1.07 -0.99
CA MET A 220 -5.67 0.37 -1.16
C MET A 220 -6.00 0.78 -2.59
N ALA A 221 -6.61 1.95 -2.76
CA ALA A 221 -7.04 2.46 -4.07
C ALA A 221 -5.83 2.87 -4.94
N CYS A 222 -6.07 3.01 -6.24
CA CYS A 222 -5.10 3.64 -7.13
C CYS A 222 -4.88 5.11 -6.76
N SER A 223 -3.77 5.68 -7.25
CA SER A 223 -3.54 7.12 -7.25
C SER A 223 -3.37 7.58 -8.69
N HIS A 224 -4.28 8.46 -9.16
CA HIS A 224 -4.12 9.12 -10.43
C HIS A 224 -4.20 10.63 -10.21
N ARG A 225 -3.42 11.38 -10.97
CA ARG A 225 -3.45 12.84 -11.03
C ARG A 225 -4.04 13.26 -12.37
N PHE A 226 -4.74 14.38 -12.39
CA PHE A 226 -5.14 15.00 -13.65
C PHE A 226 -4.93 16.50 -13.61
N THR A 227 -4.68 17.06 -14.81
CA THR A 227 -4.69 18.49 -15.09
C THR A 227 -5.62 18.76 -16.26
N ILE A 228 -6.50 19.73 -16.11
CA ILE A 228 -7.41 20.18 -17.18
C ILE A 228 -7.09 21.62 -17.49
N ARG A 229 -6.74 21.88 -18.77
CA ARG A 229 -6.51 23.22 -19.30
C ARG A 229 -7.68 23.61 -20.19
N VAL A 230 -8.31 24.73 -19.89
CA VAL A 230 -9.42 25.29 -20.67
C VAL A 230 -8.92 26.51 -21.39
N GLU A 231 -9.02 26.51 -22.73
CA GLU A 231 -8.66 27.64 -23.55
C GLU A 231 -9.72 28.74 -23.43
N GLY A 232 -9.28 29.98 -23.42
CA GLY A 232 -10.15 31.16 -23.41
C GLY A 232 -9.73 32.20 -24.44
N ARG A 233 -10.49 33.26 -24.51
CA ARG A 233 -10.11 34.47 -25.27
C ARG A 233 -10.34 35.67 -24.39
N SER A 234 -9.25 36.39 -24.10
CA SER A 234 -9.28 37.57 -23.21
C SER A 234 -10.19 38.68 -23.77
N ALA A 235 -10.92 39.32 -22.87
CA ALA A 235 -11.78 40.47 -23.17
C ALA A 235 -11.97 41.33 -21.93
N HIS A 236 -12.48 42.54 -22.11
CA HIS A 236 -12.88 43.39 -20.99
C HIS A 236 -14.09 42.76 -20.27
N GLY A 237 -14.06 42.73 -18.95
CA GLY A 237 -15.12 42.09 -18.13
C GLY A 237 -16.54 42.65 -18.38
N SER A 238 -16.68 43.88 -18.85
CA SER A 238 -17.97 44.47 -19.23
C SER A 238 -18.45 44.07 -20.65
N ALA A 239 -17.60 43.41 -21.44
CA ALA A 239 -17.90 43.00 -22.82
C ALA A 239 -17.62 41.51 -23.04
N PRO A 240 -18.24 40.60 -22.26
CA PRO A 240 -17.91 39.15 -22.29
C PRO A 240 -18.23 38.51 -23.66
N HIS A 241 -19.13 39.04 -24.43
CA HIS A 241 -19.49 38.58 -25.76
C HIS A 241 -18.35 38.73 -26.81
N LEU A 242 -17.29 39.52 -26.48
CA LEU A 242 -16.09 39.65 -27.30
C LEU A 242 -14.99 38.67 -26.94
N GLY A 243 -15.16 37.96 -25.80
CA GLY A 243 -14.22 36.96 -25.28
C GLY A 243 -14.75 35.53 -25.40
N LEU A 244 -14.00 34.61 -24.79
CA LEU A 244 -14.42 33.27 -24.37
C LEU A 244 -13.95 33.08 -22.92
N ASP A 245 -14.91 32.96 -22.01
CA ASP A 245 -14.59 32.90 -20.57
C ASP A 245 -14.23 31.49 -20.12
N PRO A 246 -12.93 31.17 -19.92
CA PRO A 246 -12.51 29.85 -19.56
C PRO A 246 -12.83 29.51 -18.11
N ILE A 247 -13.04 30.49 -17.23
CA ILE A 247 -13.41 30.27 -15.83
C ILE A 247 -14.80 29.65 -15.75
N MET A 248 -15.78 30.22 -16.48
CA MET A 248 -17.13 29.67 -16.48
C MET A 248 -17.20 28.28 -17.08
N VAL A 249 -16.41 28.00 -18.12
CA VAL A 249 -16.29 26.67 -18.73
C VAL A 249 -15.64 25.69 -17.72
N ALA A 250 -14.57 26.09 -17.06
CA ALA A 250 -13.90 25.28 -16.04
C ALA A 250 -14.85 24.92 -14.87
N CYS A 251 -15.62 25.88 -14.37
CA CYS A 251 -16.64 25.63 -13.34
C CYS A 251 -17.71 24.63 -13.82
N THR A 252 -18.14 24.73 -15.08
CA THR A 252 -19.12 23.80 -15.67
C THR A 252 -18.52 22.41 -15.83
N ILE A 253 -17.27 22.29 -16.28
CA ILE A 253 -16.53 21.02 -16.33
C ILE A 253 -16.42 20.43 -14.93
N ALA A 254 -16.03 21.22 -13.92
CA ALA A 254 -15.85 20.77 -12.55
C ALA A 254 -17.12 20.13 -11.97
N THR A 255 -18.28 20.77 -12.18
CA THR A 255 -19.57 20.22 -11.73
C THR A 255 -20.00 19.01 -12.54
N SER A 256 -19.76 19.01 -13.86
CA SER A 256 -20.10 17.90 -14.75
C SER A 256 -19.26 16.64 -14.48
N LEU A 257 -18.00 16.78 -14.10
CA LEU A 257 -17.12 15.66 -13.73
C LEU A 257 -17.65 14.86 -12.53
N GLN A 258 -18.44 15.47 -11.64
CA GLN A 258 -19.07 14.74 -10.53
C GLN A 258 -20.07 13.67 -11.02
N GLN A 259 -20.51 13.73 -12.27
CA GLN A 259 -21.35 12.69 -12.89
C GLN A 259 -20.56 11.36 -13.02
N CYS A 260 -19.24 11.41 -13.18
CA CYS A 260 -18.41 10.20 -13.20
C CYS A 260 -18.63 9.39 -11.91
N VAL A 261 -18.71 10.06 -10.77
CA VAL A 261 -18.91 9.42 -9.45
C VAL A 261 -20.38 9.04 -9.25
N SER A 262 -21.29 9.98 -9.50
CA SER A 262 -22.67 9.86 -9.01
C SER A 262 -23.65 9.20 -9.98
N ARG A 263 -23.33 9.15 -11.30
CA ARG A 263 -24.25 8.66 -12.35
C ARG A 263 -23.63 7.66 -13.33
N MET A 264 -22.30 7.66 -13.49
CA MET A 264 -21.62 6.83 -14.48
C MET A 264 -20.87 5.66 -13.84
N ASN A 265 -20.60 5.74 -12.55
CA ASN A 265 -20.00 4.67 -11.75
C ASN A 265 -21.07 3.78 -11.13
N ASP A 266 -20.81 2.47 -11.06
CA ASP A 266 -21.61 1.55 -10.24
C ASP A 266 -21.45 1.96 -8.76
N PRO A 267 -22.55 2.23 -8.02
CA PRO A 267 -22.46 2.66 -6.62
C PRO A 267 -21.79 1.66 -5.68
N LEU A 268 -21.62 0.40 -6.11
CA LEU A 268 -20.86 -0.61 -5.36
C LEU A 268 -19.35 -0.50 -5.57
N ASN A 269 -18.89 0.28 -6.55
CA ASN A 269 -17.47 0.53 -6.79
C ASN A 269 -17.06 1.86 -6.14
N PRO A 270 -16.16 1.85 -5.14
CA PRO A 270 -15.64 3.08 -4.56
C PRO A 270 -14.90 3.91 -5.64
N LEU A 271 -15.30 5.17 -5.79
CA LEU A 271 -14.67 6.14 -6.68
C LEU A 271 -14.66 7.51 -6.02
N VAL A 272 -13.47 8.09 -5.88
CA VAL A 272 -13.25 9.48 -5.49
C VAL A 272 -12.70 10.25 -6.68
N LEU A 273 -13.32 11.39 -7.00
CA LEU A 273 -12.83 12.37 -7.97
C LEU A 273 -12.84 13.71 -7.27
N THR A 274 -11.64 14.24 -6.98
CA THR A 274 -11.48 15.53 -6.31
C THR A 274 -10.79 16.51 -7.23
N ILE A 275 -11.38 17.69 -7.40
CA ILE A 275 -10.71 18.85 -7.98
C ILE A 275 -10.11 19.62 -6.83
N ALA A 276 -8.77 19.66 -6.76
CA ALA A 276 -8.03 20.23 -5.63
C ALA A 276 -7.70 21.69 -5.83
N SER A 277 -7.57 22.14 -7.09
CA SER A 277 -7.30 23.53 -7.40
C SER A 277 -7.98 23.97 -8.70
N ILE A 278 -8.37 25.25 -8.78
CA ILE A 278 -8.85 25.94 -9.99
C ILE A 278 -8.18 27.31 -10.01
N HIS A 279 -7.46 27.60 -11.09
CA HIS A 279 -6.77 28.87 -11.29
C HIS A 279 -7.17 29.51 -12.62
N GLY A 280 -7.52 30.78 -12.61
CA GLY A 280 -7.84 31.54 -13.81
C GLY A 280 -7.96 33.04 -13.51
N GLY A 281 -7.42 33.86 -14.40
CA GLY A 281 -7.46 35.33 -14.27
C GLY A 281 -6.42 35.89 -13.29
N SER A 282 -6.08 37.16 -13.53
CA SER A 282 -5.13 37.95 -12.70
C SER A 282 -5.69 39.31 -12.31
N CYS A 283 -6.84 39.69 -12.88
CA CYS A 283 -7.45 41.00 -12.69
C CYS A 283 -8.99 40.90 -12.65
N TRP A 284 -9.63 41.68 -11.80
CA TRP A 284 -11.08 41.61 -11.53
C TRP A 284 -11.98 42.04 -12.73
N ASN A 285 -11.45 42.79 -13.70
CA ASN A 285 -12.19 43.33 -14.83
C ASN A 285 -11.73 42.80 -16.18
N VAL A 286 -10.97 41.68 -16.21
CA VAL A 286 -10.46 41.05 -17.44
C VAL A 286 -10.85 39.58 -17.47
N ILE A 287 -11.48 39.15 -18.56
CA ILE A 287 -11.67 37.73 -18.85
C ILE A 287 -10.30 37.14 -19.25
N PRO A 288 -9.84 36.08 -18.60
CA PRO A 288 -8.52 35.51 -18.90
C PRO A 288 -8.48 34.72 -20.21
N GLY A 289 -7.28 34.44 -20.69
CA GLY A 289 -7.05 33.59 -21.86
C GLY A 289 -6.97 32.08 -21.55
N GLU A 290 -6.92 31.71 -20.28
CA GLU A 290 -6.83 30.30 -19.84
C GLU A 290 -7.38 30.13 -18.42
N ALA A 291 -7.89 28.92 -18.14
CA ALA A 291 -8.11 28.41 -16.78
C ALA A 291 -7.55 27.01 -16.65
N VAL A 292 -6.96 26.70 -15.48
CA VAL A 292 -6.34 25.40 -15.19
C VAL A 292 -6.95 24.80 -13.93
N MET A 293 -7.28 23.51 -13.99
CA MET A 293 -7.73 22.72 -12.83
C MET A 293 -6.80 21.54 -12.62
N GLU A 294 -6.55 21.21 -11.37
CA GLU A 294 -5.82 20.01 -11.00
C GLU A 294 -6.60 19.19 -9.96
N GLY A 295 -6.40 17.88 -9.99
CA GLY A 295 -7.10 17.00 -9.08
C GLY A 295 -6.56 15.58 -9.04
N THR A 296 -7.30 14.73 -8.32
CA THR A 296 -6.94 13.32 -8.15
C THR A 296 -8.14 12.40 -8.33
N VAL A 297 -7.86 11.18 -8.80
CA VAL A 297 -8.83 10.08 -8.85
C VAL A 297 -8.32 8.93 -7.99
N ARG A 298 -9.22 8.35 -7.19
CA ARG A 298 -8.98 7.15 -6.38
C ARG A 298 -10.06 6.13 -6.68
N THR A 299 -9.67 4.91 -7.03
CA THR A 299 -10.60 3.81 -7.32
C THR A 299 -9.90 2.46 -7.23
N PHE A 300 -10.68 1.38 -7.19
CA PHE A 300 -10.18 0.00 -7.34
C PHE A 300 -10.42 -0.54 -8.76
N LEU A 301 -11.05 0.24 -9.62
CA LEU A 301 -11.26 -0.14 -11.02
C LEU A 301 -9.91 -0.19 -11.74
N LYS A 302 -9.69 -1.27 -12.47
CA LYS A 302 -8.55 -1.42 -13.37
C LYS A 302 -8.90 -0.85 -14.74
N GLY A 303 -7.89 -0.30 -15.41
CA GLY A 303 -8.04 0.24 -16.77
C GLY A 303 -8.38 1.73 -16.80
N ASP A 304 -8.81 2.20 -17.97
CA ASP A 304 -8.92 3.59 -18.37
C ASP A 304 -10.35 4.15 -18.41
N GLN A 305 -11.31 3.38 -17.90
CA GLN A 305 -12.75 3.74 -17.98
C GLN A 305 -13.04 5.14 -17.39
N VAL A 306 -12.46 5.47 -16.23
CA VAL A 306 -12.68 6.77 -15.57
C VAL A 306 -12.06 7.89 -16.39
N GLU A 307 -10.85 7.72 -16.90
CA GLU A 307 -10.19 8.67 -17.79
C GLU A 307 -11.03 8.93 -19.04
N HIS A 308 -11.52 7.88 -19.70
CA HIS A 308 -12.37 8.02 -20.90
C HIS A 308 -13.66 8.82 -20.62
N GLN A 309 -14.30 8.57 -19.47
CA GLN A 309 -15.48 9.31 -19.06
C GLN A 309 -15.16 10.80 -18.82
N MET A 310 -14.06 11.07 -18.08
CA MET A 310 -13.60 12.43 -17.82
C MET A 310 -13.26 13.16 -19.11
N ARG A 311 -12.49 12.54 -20.00
CA ARG A 311 -12.07 13.12 -21.28
C ARG A 311 -13.26 13.52 -22.13
N ARG A 312 -14.27 12.65 -22.23
CA ARG A 312 -15.52 12.94 -22.94
C ARG A 312 -16.25 14.15 -22.35
N ILE A 313 -16.39 14.22 -21.01
CA ILE A 313 -17.05 15.35 -20.35
C ILE A 313 -16.28 16.64 -20.60
N VAL A 314 -14.96 16.63 -20.43
CA VAL A 314 -14.10 17.80 -20.62
C VAL A 314 -14.22 18.36 -22.03
N THR A 315 -14.04 17.50 -23.03
CA THR A 315 -14.09 17.91 -24.46
C THR A 315 -15.46 18.39 -24.85
N SER A 316 -16.54 17.60 -24.58
CA SER A 316 -17.89 17.96 -25.00
C SER A 316 -18.40 19.21 -24.28
N THR A 317 -18.03 19.44 -23.03
CA THR A 317 -18.42 20.68 -22.33
C THR A 317 -17.74 21.88 -22.94
N ALA A 318 -16.44 21.84 -23.21
CA ALA A 318 -15.72 22.94 -23.84
C ALA A 318 -16.29 23.26 -25.23
N GLU A 319 -16.54 22.24 -26.06
CA GLU A 319 -17.15 22.39 -27.38
C GLU A 319 -18.51 23.04 -27.31
N ALA A 320 -19.36 22.71 -26.33
CA ALA A 320 -20.68 23.32 -26.14
C ALA A 320 -20.60 24.83 -25.85
N PHE A 321 -19.50 25.32 -25.32
CA PHE A 321 -19.22 26.74 -25.08
C PHE A 321 -18.36 27.37 -26.19
N GLY A 322 -18.07 26.66 -27.27
CA GLY A 322 -17.31 27.17 -28.41
C GLY A 322 -15.81 27.33 -28.14
N THR A 323 -15.26 26.55 -27.21
CA THR A 323 -13.83 26.55 -26.87
C THR A 323 -13.27 25.13 -26.83
N ALA A 324 -11.99 25.00 -26.51
CA ALA A 324 -11.31 23.71 -26.32
C ALA A 324 -10.84 23.52 -24.88
N ALA A 325 -10.80 22.27 -24.43
CA ALA A 325 -10.17 21.91 -23.20
C ALA A 325 -9.40 20.58 -23.35
N GLN A 326 -8.27 20.48 -22.66
CA GLN A 326 -7.39 19.32 -22.69
C GLN A 326 -7.32 18.68 -21.30
N LEU A 327 -7.41 17.35 -21.25
CA LEU A 327 -7.19 16.55 -20.05
C LEU A 327 -5.83 15.85 -20.18
N GLU A 328 -4.90 16.20 -19.29
CA GLU A 328 -3.71 15.41 -18.99
C GLU A 328 -4.05 14.47 -17.83
N TYR A 329 -3.85 13.16 -18.00
CA TYR A 329 -4.19 12.16 -17.00
C TYR A 329 -2.97 11.28 -16.72
N GLU A 330 -2.53 11.25 -15.47
CA GLU A 330 -1.32 10.58 -15.04
C GLU A 330 -1.67 9.42 -14.10
N TYR A 331 -1.35 8.20 -14.53
CA TYR A 331 -1.44 6.99 -13.71
C TYR A 331 -0.22 6.92 -12.79
N LYS A 332 -0.38 7.22 -11.49
CA LYS A 332 0.70 7.15 -10.50
C LYS A 332 0.89 5.73 -9.98
N THR A 333 -0.14 5.17 -9.36
CA THR A 333 -0.11 3.81 -8.80
C THR A 333 -1.36 3.04 -9.18
N PRO A 334 -1.27 1.75 -9.58
CA PRO A 334 -2.45 0.88 -9.63
C PRO A 334 -2.99 0.61 -8.21
N PRO A 335 -4.18 0.03 -8.07
CA PRO A 335 -4.71 -0.35 -6.76
C PRO A 335 -3.96 -1.56 -6.19
N VAL A 336 -3.83 -1.62 -4.87
CA VAL A 336 -3.40 -2.82 -4.14
C VAL A 336 -4.60 -3.73 -3.95
N ILE A 337 -4.56 -4.92 -4.55
CA ILE A 337 -5.65 -5.91 -4.47
C ILE A 337 -5.04 -7.29 -4.18
N ASN A 338 -5.46 -7.92 -3.10
CA ASN A 338 -5.11 -9.29 -2.77
C ASN A 338 -5.96 -10.26 -3.62
N GLU A 339 -5.55 -10.51 -4.86
CA GLU A 339 -6.33 -11.29 -5.83
C GLU A 339 -5.99 -12.78 -5.84
N ASP A 340 -4.75 -13.14 -5.49
CA ASP A 340 -4.30 -14.53 -5.57
C ASP A 340 -4.83 -15.37 -4.39
N PRO A 341 -5.68 -16.39 -4.65
CA PRO A 341 -6.28 -17.18 -3.57
C PRO A 341 -5.27 -18.03 -2.80
N GLN A 342 -4.16 -18.45 -3.44
CA GLN A 342 -3.12 -19.21 -2.77
C GLN A 342 -2.35 -18.33 -1.81
N LEU A 343 -1.90 -17.15 -2.24
CA LEU A 343 -1.17 -16.22 -1.39
C LEU A 343 -2.05 -15.73 -0.22
N ASN A 344 -3.33 -15.45 -0.47
CA ASN A 344 -4.28 -15.06 0.58
C ASN A 344 -4.44 -16.16 1.63
N ARG A 345 -4.54 -17.42 1.21
CA ARG A 345 -4.62 -18.56 2.12
C ARG A 345 -3.33 -18.72 2.94
N ILE A 346 -2.16 -18.60 2.29
CA ILE A 346 -0.86 -18.70 2.97
C ILE A 346 -0.70 -17.55 3.97
N ALA A 347 -0.99 -16.31 3.57
CA ALA A 347 -0.89 -15.14 4.43
C ALA A 347 -1.78 -15.26 5.68
N ARG A 348 -3.06 -15.64 5.48
CA ARG A 348 -3.96 -15.89 6.61
C ARG A 348 -3.50 -17.07 7.47
N GLY A 349 -3.06 -18.15 6.81
CA GLY A 349 -2.52 -19.34 7.50
C GLY A 349 -1.32 -19.01 8.37
N ALA A 350 -0.43 -18.10 7.94
CA ALA A 350 0.71 -17.64 8.74
C ALA A 350 0.27 -16.94 10.03
N VAL A 351 -0.73 -16.04 9.96
CA VAL A 351 -1.27 -15.37 11.15
C VAL A 351 -1.90 -16.37 12.11
N VAL A 352 -2.78 -17.24 11.60
CA VAL A 352 -3.51 -18.21 12.41
C VAL A 352 -2.57 -19.24 13.05
N LYS A 353 -1.58 -19.72 12.32
CA LYS A 353 -0.58 -20.68 12.81
C LYS A 353 0.25 -20.12 13.98
N LEU A 354 0.60 -18.83 13.93
CA LEU A 354 1.41 -18.18 14.95
C LEU A 354 0.60 -17.70 16.15
N TYR A 355 -0.60 -17.16 15.91
CA TYR A 355 -1.31 -16.35 16.91
C TYR A 355 -2.80 -16.67 17.07
N GLY A 356 -3.34 -17.67 16.35
CA GLY A 356 -4.76 -18.04 16.42
C GLY A 356 -5.66 -17.17 15.51
N GLU A 357 -6.92 -17.60 15.41
CA GLU A 357 -7.95 -16.89 14.61
C GLU A 357 -8.25 -15.49 15.16
N GLU A 358 -8.15 -15.31 16.46
CA GLU A 358 -8.36 -14.04 17.15
C GLU A 358 -7.35 -12.94 16.79
N ALA A 359 -6.21 -13.32 16.22
CA ALA A 359 -5.22 -12.37 15.75
C ALA A 359 -5.49 -11.84 14.34
N VAL A 360 -6.45 -12.45 13.62
CA VAL A 360 -6.82 -12.01 12.27
C VAL A 360 -7.69 -10.78 12.36
N GLY A 361 -7.16 -9.65 11.89
CA GLY A 361 -7.87 -8.38 11.77
C GLY A 361 -8.78 -8.32 10.55
N CYS A 362 -9.59 -7.28 10.49
CA CYS A 362 -10.40 -6.93 9.32
C CYS A 362 -10.47 -5.41 9.19
N LEU A 363 -9.81 -4.88 8.16
CA LEU A 363 -9.82 -3.46 7.82
C LEU A 363 -10.61 -3.28 6.51
N PRO A 364 -11.56 -2.34 6.43
CA PRO A 364 -12.23 -2.06 5.18
C PRO A 364 -11.22 -1.56 4.12
N PRO A 365 -11.53 -1.68 2.82
CA PRO A 365 -10.72 -1.11 1.77
C PRO A 365 -10.46 0.40 1.98
N LEU A 366 -9.24 0.85 1.75
CA LEU A 366 -8.80 2.22 1.97
C LEU A 366 -8.72 2.99 0.66
N MET A 367 -9.11 4.27 0.68
CA MET A 367 -9.00 5.15 -0.49
C MET A 367 -7.62 5.83 -0.59
N SER A 368 -6.70 5.60 0.35
CA SER A 368 -5.26 5.87 0.21
C SER A 368 -4.62 4.92 -0.80
N SER A 369 -3.46 5.27 -1.30
CA SER A 369 -2.70 4.50 -2.29
C SER A 369 -1.36 4.05 -1.73
N GLU A 370 -0.75 3.08 -2.41
CA GLU A 370 0.52 2.48 -2.03
C GLU A 370 1.24 2.00 -3.31
N ASP A 371 2.49 2.38 -3.51
CA ASP A 371 3.23 2.06 -4.73
C ASP A 371 3.81 0.63 -4.75
N PHE A 372 3.68 -0.14 -3.65
CA PHE A 372 3.83 -1.60 -3.64
C PHE A 372 3.07 -2.25 -4.80
N SER A 373 1.92 -1.70 -5.15
CA SER A 373 1.09 -2.16 -6.25
C SER A 373 1.83 -2.19 -7.58
N ILE A 374 2.80 -1.28 -7.81
CA ILE A 374 3.65 -1.25 -9.01
C ILE A 374 4.53 -2.50 -9.07
N LEU A 375 5.17 -2.89 -7.95
CA LEU A 375 5.92 -4.15 -7.87
C LEU A 375 4.99 -5.35 -8.04
N GLY A 376 3.79 -5.30 -7.45
CA GLY A 376 2.76 -6.33 -7.56
C GLY A 376 2.20 -6.54 -8.96
N THR A 377 2.46 -5.63 -9.94
CA THR A 377 2.12 -5.89 -11.35
C THR A 377 3.00 -6.96 -11.99
N GLN A 378 4.15 -7.27 -11.41
CA GLN A 378 5.14 -8.18 -11.99
C GLN A 378 4.91 -9.65 -11.61
N VAL A 379 4.34 -9.90 -10.44
CA VAL A 379 4.13 -11.24 -9.88
C VAL A 379 2.88 -11.25 -8.99
N PRO A 380 2.29 -12.41 -8.71
CA PRO A 380 1.25 -12.53 -7.68
C PRO A 380 1.73 -11.94 -6.36
N SER A 381 0.87 -11.15 -5.73
CA SER A 381 1.23 -10.43 -4.51
C SER A 381 0.15 -10.50 -3.44
N ALA A 382 0.57 -10.39 -2.17
CA ALA A 382 -0.29 -10.22 -1.01
C ALA A 382 0.19 -9.05 -0.15
N PHE A 383 -0.75 -8.26 0.34
CA PHE A 383 -0.47 -7.10 1.17
C PHE A 383 -1.26 -7.19 2.47
N ALA A 384 -0.59 -7.00 3.59
CA ALA A 384 -1.16 -7.08 4.92
C ALA A 384 -1.17 -5.71 5.62
N PHE A 385 -2.04 -5.57 6.61
CA PHE A 385 -1.97 -4.48 7.58
C PHE A 385 -1.67 -5.02 8.96
N VAL A 386 -0.72 -4.40 9.65
CA VAL A 386 -0.33 -4.73 11.02
C VAL A 386 -0.90 -3.63 11.92
N GLY A 387 -1.67 -3.99 12.94
CA GLY A 387 -2.30 -3.01 13.83
C GLY A 387 -1.27 -2.31 14.71
N GLY A 388 -1.21 -0.96 14.58
CA GLY A 388 -0.30 -0.13 15.36
C GLY A 388 -0.95 0.58 16.53
N ARG A 389 -2.30 0.65 16.58
CA ARG A 389 -3.03 1.39 17.58
C ARG A 389 -3.13 0.65 18.92
N ASN A 390 -2.91 1.36 20.02
CA ASN A 390 -3.18 0.85 21.36
C ASN A 390 -3.75 1.97 22.25
N ARG A 391 -5.07 1.91 22.46
CA ARG A 391 -5.80 2.94 23.22
C ARG A 391 -5.41 2.95 24.70
N GLU A 392 -5.07 1.80 25.27
CA GLU A 392 -4.68 1.68 26.68
C GLU A 392 -3.31 2.33 26.94
N LYS A 393 -2.42 2.26 25.94
CA LYS A 393 -1.11 2.95 25.97
C LYS A 393 -1.18 4.41 25.47
N GLY A 394 -2.37 4.93 25.12
CA GLY A 394 -2.52 6.27 24.56
C GLY A 394 -2.05 6.44 23.12
N ILE A 395 -1.78 5.35 22.39
CA ILE A 395 -1.38 5.32 20.99
C ILE A 395 -2.63 5.37 20.13
N VAL A 396 -3.04 6.57 19.71
CA VAL A 396 -4.35 6.82 19.06
C VAL A 396 -4.27 7.66 17.80
N TYR A 397 -3.13 8.27 17.52
CA TYR A 397 -2.95 9.12 16.34
C TYR A 397 -2.85 8.26 15.08
N THR A 398 -3.46 8.75 14.00
CA THR A 398 -3.43 8.08 12.70
C THR A 398 -2.15 8.40 11.94
N ASN A 399 -1.88 7.62 10.92
CA ASN A 399 -0.78 7.85 9.98
C ASN A 399 -0.78 9.29 9.45
N HIS A 400 0.39 9.88 9.20
CA HIS A 400 0.68 11.28 8.83
C HIS A 400 0.51 12.32 9.94
N HIS A 401 0.10 11.95 11.15
CA HIS A 401 -0.03 12.89 12.25
C HIS A 401 1.34 13.16 12.90
N GLU A 402 1.63 14.40 13.29
CA GLU A 402 2.90 14.82 13.91
C GLU A 402 3.23 14.13 15.25
N ALA A 403 2.21 13.59 15.93
CA ALA A 403 2.34 12.79 17.14
C ALA A 403 2.11 11.28 16.90
N TYR A 404 2.22 10.82 15.65
CA TYR A 404 2.04 9.41 15.31
C TYR A 404 3.11 8.55 15.98
N THR A 405 2.68 7.43 16.53
CA THR A 405 3.55 6.33 17.00
C THR A 405 2.76 5.02 16.95
N VAL A 406 3.45 3.93 17.22
CA VAL A 406 2.89 2.58 17.15
C VAL A 406 3.16 1.81 18.43
N ASP A 407 2.33 0.80 18.72
CA ASP A 407 2.62 -0.15 19.78
C ASP A 407 3.79 -1.06 19.35
N GLU A 408 4.94 -0.88 19.95
CA GLU A 408 6.17 -1.62 19.59
C GLU A 408 6.06 -3.12 19.84
N ASP A 409 5.16 -3.56 20.74
CA ASP A 409 4.96 -5.00 21.04
C ASP A 409 4.44 -5.78 19.81
N VAL A 410 3.84 -5.09 18.82
CA VAL A 410 3.36 -5.72 17.59
C VAL A 410 4.44 -5.98 16.56
N LEU A 411 5.59 -5.32 16.64
CA LEU A 411 6.64 -5.37 15.60
C LEU A 411 7.21 -6.79 15.44
N GLN A 412 7.43 -7.50 16.52
CA GLN A 412 7.84 -8.90 16.47
C GLN A 412 6.80 -9.80 15.79
N ARG A 413 5.50 -9.47 15.92
CA ARG A 413 4.43 -10.22 15.24
C ARG A 413 4.46 -9.98 13.74
N GLY A 414 4.64 -8.73 13.30
CA GLY A 414 4.80 -8.39 11.90
C GLY A 414 6.00 -9.13 11.27
N ALA A 415 7.15 -9.12 11.96
CA ALA A 415 8.33 -9.86 11.52
C ALA A 415 8.09 -11.38 11.45
N ALA A 416 7.43 -11.95 12.46
CA ALA A 416 7.09 -13.38 12.47
C ALA A 416 6.14 -13.77 11.34
N VAL A 417 5.11 -12.95 11.06
CA VAL A 417 4.14 -13.21 9.98
C VAL A 417 4.83 -13.14 8.62
N MET A 418 5.71 -12.16 8.38
CA MET A 418 6.52 -12.08 7.16
C MET A 418 7.39 -13.34 6.98
N ALA A 419 8.09 -13.75 8.03
CA ALA A 419 8.95 -14.94 7.99
C ALA A 419 8.14 -16.22 7.79
N GLN A 420 6.99 -16.38 8.47
CA GLN A 420 6.13 -17.53 8.35
C GLN A 420 5.49 -17.63 6.96
N PHE A 421 5.02 -16.49 6.42
CA PHE A 421 4.51 -16.44 5.05
C PHE A 421 5.55 -16.93 4.05
N ALA A 422 6.80 -16.44 4.14
CA ALA A 422 7.87 -16.84 3.24
C ALA A 422 8.18 -18.35 3.37
N ALA A 423 8.29 -18.86 4.59
CA ALA A 423 8.56 -20.27 4.84
C ALA A 423 7.42 -21.17 4.32
N ASP A 424 6.17 -20.82 4.59
CA ASP A 424 4.99 -21.60 4.14
C ASP A 424 4.84 -21.54 2.61
N TYR A 425 5.06 -20.38 1.97
CA TYR A 425 5.06 -20.27 0.51
C TYR A 425 6.11 -21.16 -0.13
N LEU A 426 7.34 -21.12 0.36
CA LEU A 426 8.43 -21.95 -0.17
C LEU A 426 8.20 -23.44 0.07
N ALA A 427 7.60 -23.82 1.19
CA ALA A 427 7.28 -25.20 1.51
C ALA A 427 6.17 -25.76 0.62
N GLU A 428 5.11 -24.96 0.32
CA GLU A 428 3.99 -25.38 -0.53
C GLU A 428 4.34 -25.39 -2.02
N THR A 429 5.34 -24.61 -2.43
CA THR A 429 5.77 -24.49 -3.83
C THR A 429 7.10 -25.22 -4.09
N ALA A 430 7.57 -26.03 -3.14
CA ALA A 430 8.74 -26.87 -3.34
C ALA A 430 8.57 -27.81 -4.54
N LEU A 431 9.59 -27.83 -5.44
CA LEU A 431 9.63 -28.64 -6.67
C LEU A 431 9.94 -30.10 -6.37
#